data_0134beebc0949b072c1a728d846f6773
#
_entry.id   0134beebc0949b072c1a728d846f6773
#
_cell.length_a   1.000
_cell.length_b   1.000
_cell.length_c   1.000
_cell.angle_alpha   90.00
_cell.angle_beta   90.00
_cell.angle_gamma   90.00
#
_symmetry.space_group_name_H-M   'P 1'
#
loop_
_entity.id
_entity.type
_entity.pdbx_description
1 polymer ?
#
loop_
_entity_poly.entity_id
_entity_poly.type
_entity_poly.pdbx_seq_one_letter_code
_entity_poly.pdbx_strand_id
1 'polypeptide(L)'
;SFVRGTWRNTRDSAPFILAKCCHDLDLLFWIIGQKVNRLSSFGSLKHFKLNQAPHPNVPDRCTDGCPVEDSCIYYAPRLYSGVAKDYQRVFELDEVTSGKSLHEILSVSNYGRCVYKSDNNVMDNQTVNLEFENGLYGQRSLQRCSYPAARISKCDGP
;
A
#
# COMPACT_ATOMS: atom_id res chain seq x y z
N SER A 1 3.15 2.29 -5.25
CA SER A 1 2.84 1.10 -4.48
C SER A 1 3.60 1.07 -3.16
N PHE A 2 2.89 1.06 -2.03
CA PHE A 2 3.51 1.09 -0.69
C PHE A 2 4.42 -0.10 -0.43
N VAL A 3 3.99 -1.30 -0.85
CA VAL A 3 4.70 -2.55 -0.59
C VAL A 3 6.02 -2.63 -1.36
N ARG A 4 6.13 -1.94 -2.48
CA ARG A 4 7.36 -1.88 -3.28
C ARG A 4 8.21 -0.65 -2.99
N GLY A 5 7.61 0.41 -2.44
CA GLY A 5 8.32 1.62 -2.05
C GLY A 5 8.96 1.53 -0.67
N THR A 6 9.58 2.62 -0.25
CA THR A 6 10.27 2.75 1.05
C THR A 6 9.34 2.58 2.24
N TRP A 7 8.05 2.89 2.11
CA TRP A 7 7.05 2.78 3.18
C TRP A 7 6.64 1.35 3.56
N ARG A 8 7.24 0.33 2.95
CA ARG A 8 7.02 -1.07 3.32
C ARG A 8 7.72 -1.47 4.62
N ASN A 9 8.76 -0.72 5.01
CA ASN A 9 9.60 -1.06 6.15
C ASN A 9 9.84 0.17 7.03
N THR A 10 9.71 0.02 8.34
CA THR A 10 9.90 1.09 9.33
C THR A 10 11.35 1.53 9.47
N ARG A 11 12.33 0.75 9.00
CA ARG A 11 13.74 1.15 8.95
C ARG A 11 14.02 2.17 7.84
N ASP A 12 13.32 2.02 6.71
CA ASP A 12 13.53 2.85 5.53
C ASP A 12 12.62 4.09 5.53
N SER A 13 11.52 4.04 6.30
CA SER A 13 10.52 5.09 6.32
C SER A 13 9.61 4.99 7.56
N ALA A 14 8.67 5.91 7.70
CA ALA A 14 7.68 5.91 8.77
C ALA A 14 6.58 4.85 8.54
N PRO A 15 5.90 4.37 9.60
CA PRO A 15 4.71 3.57 9.47
C PRO A 15 3.66 4.24 8.59
N PHE A 16 2.84 3.45 7.91
CA PHE A 16 1.85 3.94 6.95
C PHE A 16 0.90 5.01 7.52
N ILE A 17 0.50 4.85 8.78
CA ILE A 17 -0.38 5.81 9.45
C ILE A 17 0.25 7.21 9.51
N LEU A 18 1.56 7.29 9.77
CA LEU A 18 2.29 8.56 9.78
C LEU A 18 2.56 9.09 8.36
N ALA A 19 2.82 8.20 7.41
CA ALA A 19 3.18 8.60 6.05
C ALA A 19 1.98 9.09 5.22
N LYS A 20 0.76 8.61 5.51
CA LYS A 20 -0.43 8.90 4.68
C LYS A 20 -1.67 9.32 5.45
N CYS A 21 -1.82 8.92 6.69
CA CYS A 21 -3.05 9.14 7.44
C CYS A 21 -2.98 10.32 8.39
N CYS A 22 -1.82 10.91 8.59
CA CYS A 22 -1.69 12.16 9.33
C CYS A 22 -2.58 13.25 8.72
N HIS A 23 -2.59 13.38 7.40
CA HIS A 23 -3.48 14.33 6.72
C HIS A 23 -4.97 14.01 6.93
N ASP A 24 -5.37 12.75 6.84
CA ASP A 24 -6.77 12.35 7.05
C ASP A 24 -7.22 12.60 8.49
N LEU A 25 -6.33 12.35 9.46
CA LEU A 25 -6.59 12.62 10.87
C LEU A 25 -6.64 14.12 11.16
N ASP A 26 -5.74 14.89 10.56
CA ASP A 26 -5.70 16.36 10.67
C ASP A 26 -7.00 16.99 10.14
N LEU A 27 -7.45 16.55 8.96
CA LEU A 27 -8.75 16.96 8.41
C LEU A 27 -9.91 16.63 9.35
N LEU A 28 -9.89 15.43 9.96
CA LEU A 28 -10.94 15.02 10.88
C LEU A 28 -10.96 15.91 12.12
N PHE A 29 -9.79 16.24 12.70
CA PHE A 29 -9.67 17.18 13.82
C PHE A 29 -10.14 18.58 13.44
N TRP A 30 -9.77 19.05 12.26
CA TRP A 30 -10.17 20.37 11.76
C TRP A 30 -11.70 20.46 11.57
N ILE A 31 -12.34 19.45 10.98
CA ILE A 31 -13.79 19.43 10.74
C ILE A 31 -14.56 19.37 12.05
N ILE A 32 -14.13 18.52 12.99
CA ILE A 32 -14.81 18.31 14.26
C ILE A 32 -14.56 19.49 15.24
N GLY A 33 -13.39 20.12 15.16
CA GLY A 33 -13.03 21.27 16.01
C GLY A 33 -12.94 20.93 17.51
N GLN A 34 -12.72 19.67 17.86
CA GLN A 34 -12.68 19.19 19.24
C GLN A 34 -11.42 18.35 19.49
N LYS A 35 -11.00 18.29 20.75
CA LYS A 35 -9.88 17.45 21.17
C LYS A 35 -10.31 16.00 21.28
N VAL A 36 -9.37 15.11 21.01
CA VAL A 36 -9.55 13.66 21.24
C VAL A 36 -9.34 13.36 22.70
N ASN A 37 -10.33 12.73 23.30
CA ASN A 37 -10.32 12.27 24.69
C ASN A 37 -9.71 10.86 24.79
N ARG A 38 -10.11 9.95 23.88
CA ARG A 38 -9.60 8.57 23.84
C ARG A 38 -9.34 8.14 22.39
N LEU A 39 -8.36 7.24 22.28
CA LEU A 39 -7.99 6.62 21.02
C LEU A 39 -7.75 5.13 21.23
N SER A 40 -8.26 4.30 20.33
CA SER A 40 -7.88 2.90 20.21
C SER A 40 -7.52 2.56 18.78
N SER A 41 -6.54 1.68 18.59
CA SER A 41 -6.11 1.28 17.25
C SER A 41 -5.78 -0.19 17.23
N PHE A 42 -6.27 -0.87 16.18
CA PHE A 42 -5.99 -2.28 15.89
C PHE A 42 -5.49 -2.38 14.46
N GLY A 43 -4.43 -3.13 14.27
CA GLY A 43 -3.89 -3.34 12.93
C GLY A 43 -3.07 -4.61 12.83
N SER A 44 -2.87 -5.06 11.62
CA SER A 44 -2.09 -6.27 11.35
C SER A 44 -1.53 -6.27 9.93
N LEU A 45 -0.45 -7.01 9.73
CA LEU A 45 0.05 -7.40 8.42
C LEU A 45 -0.52 -8.79 8.10
N LYS A 46 -1.48 -8.87 7.17
CA LYS A 46 -2.16 -10.13 6.83
C LYS A 46 -1.85 -10.60 5.41
N HIS A 47 -1.92 -9.68 4.45
CA HIS A 47 -1.94 -10.03 3.04
C HIS A 47 -0.54 -10.11 2.42
N PHE A 48 0.32 -9.12 2.67
CA PHE A 48 1.64 -9.03 2.03
C PHE A 48 2.69 -9.83 2.80
N LYS A 49 2.51 -11.14 2.85
CA LYS A 49 3.38 -12.14 3.47
C LYS A 49 3.61 -13.32 2.52
N LEU A 50 4.73 -14.00 2.66
CA LEU A 50 5.07 -15.15 1.82
C LEU A 50 4.01 -16.26 1.86
N ASN A 51 3.45 -16.53 3.02
CA ASN A 51 2.40 -17.56 3.19
C ASN A 51 1.05 -17.19 2.55
N GLN A 52 0.89 -15.97 2.04
CA GLN A 52 -0.27 -15.50 1.29
C GLN A 52 0.01 -15.44 -0.22
N ALA A 53 1.19 -15.85 -0.65
CA ALA A 53 1.50 -15.91 -2.08
C ALA A 53 0.59 -16.93 -2.78
N PRO A 54 0.08 -16.62 -3.97
CA PRO A 54 -0.84 -17.50 -4.70
C PRO A 54 -0.19 -18.79 -5.22
N HIS A 55 1.14 -18.88 -5.16
CA HIS A 55 1.91 -20.06 -5.53
C HIS A 55 3.18 -20.15 -4.67
N PRO A 56 3.61 -21.35 -4.23
CA PRO A 56 4.78 -21.50 -3.36
C PRO A 56 6.10 -21.06 -4.03
N ASN A 57 6.21 -21.21 -5.35
CA ASN A 57 7.41 -20.91 -6.11
C ASN A 57 7.38 -19.53 -6.77
N VAL A 58 6.74 -18.53 -6.17
CA VAL A 58 6.85 -17.15 -6.67
C VAL A 58 8.29 -16.66 -6.58
N PRO A 59 8.85 -16.04 -7.64
CA PRO A 59 10.21 -15.51 -7.62
C PRO A 59 10.30 -14.25 -6.75
N ASP A 60 11.51 -13.79 -6.49
CA ASP A 60 11.72 -12.53 -5.75
C ASP A 60 11.29 -11.31 -6.54
N ARG A 61 11.34 -11.42 -7.86
CA ARG A 61 10.89 -10.37 -8.80
C ARG A 61 9.86 -10.90 -9.78
N CYS A 62 8.93 -10.03 -10.14
CA CYS A 62 7.91 -10.39 -11.13
C CYS A 62 8.47 -10.66 -12.52
N THR A 63 9.67 -10.14 -12.83
CA THR A 63 10.37 -10.34 -14.11
C THR A 63 11.08 -11.68 -14.24
N ASP A 64 11.17 -12.46 -13.18
CA ASP A 64 12.01 -13.67 -13.11
C ASP A 64 11.21 -14.97 -13.39
N GLY A 65 10.25 -14.91 -14.33
CA GLY A 65 9.44 -16.07 -14.70
C GLY A 65 8.41 -16.45 -13.64
N CYS A 66 7.52 -15.54 -13.30
CA CYS A 66 6.51 -15.76 -12.26
C CYS A 66 5.42 -16.75 -12.75
N PRO A 67 5.21 -17.91 -12.05
CA PRO A 67 4.24 -18.93 -12.47
C PRO A 67 2.78 -18.47 -12.42
N VAL A 68 2.51 -17.32 -11.82
CA VAL A 68 1.16 -16.74 -11.68
C VAL A 68 1.05 -15.38 -12.36
N GLU A 69 1.88 -15.10 -13.35
CA GLU A 69 1.91 -13.80 -14.01
C GLU A 69 0.56 -13.40 -14.61
N ASP A 70 -0.21 -14.35 -15.16
CA ASP A 70 -1.50 -14.09 -15.77
C ASP A 70 -2.61 -13.80 -14.76
N SER A 71 -2.58 -14.43 -13.60
CA SER A 71 -3.62 -14.35 -12.58
C SER A 71 -3.31 -13.37 -11.44
N CYS A 72 -2.04 -13.05 -11.22
CA CYS A 72 -1.63 -12.18 -10.12
C CYS A 72 -1.97 -10.71 -10.40
N ILE A 73 -2.87 -10.13 -9.59
CA ILE A 73 -3.25 -8.71 -9.70
C ILE A 73 -2.10 -7.74 -9.40
N TYR A 74 -1.04 -8.21 -8.75
CA TYR A 74 0.15 -7.43 -8.41
C TYR A 74 1.31 -7.65 -9.39
N TYR A 75 1.11 -8.38 -10.47
CA TYR A 75 2.17 -8.61 -11.44
C TYR A 75 2.71 -7.28 -11.99
N ALA A 76 3.97 -6.98 -11.68
CA ALA A 76 4.54 -5.65 -11.89
C ALA A 76 4.54 -5.20 -13.36
N PRO A 77 4.95 -6.04 -14.34
CA PRO A 77 4.93 -5.63 -15.74
C PRO A 77 3.54 -5.19 -16.22
N ARG A 78 2.50 -5.95 -15.91
CA ARG A 78 1.12 -5.61 -16.29
C ARG A 78 0.60 -4.39 -15.51
N LEU A 79 0.93 -4.29 -14.22
CA LEU A 79 0.48 -3.18 -13.39
C LEU A 79 1.03 -1.84 -13.89
N TYR A 80 2.32 -1.78 -14.21
CA TYR A 80 2.99 -0.55 -14.59
C TYR A 80 2.88 -0.23 -16.09
N SER A 81 2.57 -1.17 -16.96
CA SER A 81 2.20 -0.89 -18.35
C SER A 81 0.74 -0.47 -18.52
N GLY A 82 -0.13 -0.85 -17.57
CA GLY A 82 -1.57 -0.60 -17.59
C GLY A 82 -2.02 0.50 -16.62
N VAL A 83 -2.74 0.10 -15.59
CA VAL A 83 -3.45 0.98 -14.65
C VAL A 83 -2.54 1.96 -13.90
N ALA A 84 -1.29 1.58 -13.66
CA ALA A 84 -0.31 2.39 -12.95
C ALA A 84 0.78 2.98 -13.87
N LYS A 85 0.49 3.16 -15.15
CA LYS A 85 1.47 3.71 -16.11
C LYS A 85 1.94 5.13 -15.75
N ASP A 86 1.15 5.89 -15.00
CA ASP A 86 1.57 7.21 -14.53
C ASP A 86 2.80 7.16 -13.61
N TYR A 87 3.08 6.00 -13.00
CA TYR A 87 4.32 5.77 -12.28
C TYR A 87 5.55 5.70 -13.18
N GLN A 88 5.39 5.53 -14.49
CA GLN A 88 6.51 5.58 -15.45
C GLN A 88 7.22 6.93 -15.39
N ARG A 89 6.51 8.02 -15.15
CA ARG A 89 7.11 9.35 -14.94
C ARG A 89 8.06 9.38 -13.76
N VAL A 90 7.79 8.62 -12.69
CA VAL A 90 8.69 8.51 -11.55
C VAL A 90 9.98 7.80 -11.95
N PHE A 91 9.90 6.83 -12.86
CA PHE A 91 11.07 6.12 -13.38
C PHE A 91 11.90 6.99 -14.33
N GLU A 92 11.26 7.87 -15.09
CA GLU A 92 11.94 8.79 -16.01
C GLU A 92 12.73 9.88 -15.26
N LEU A 93 12.32 10.23 -14.04
CA LEU A 93 12.99 11.21 -13.18
C LEU A 93 14.15 10.62 -12.38
N ASP A 94 14.30 9.30 -12.33
CA ASP A 94 15.38 8.61 -11.65
C ASP A 94 16.54 8.40 -12.61
N GLU A 95 17.71 8.96 -12.29
CA GLU A 95 18.93 8.86 -13.14
C GLU A 95 19.33 7.41 -13.44
N VAL A 96 19.05 6.48 -12.51
CA VAL A 96 19.37 5.05 -12.67
C VAL A 96 18.44 4.37 -13.68
N THR A 97 17.22 4.86 -13.85
CA THR A 97 16.17 4.24 -14.67
C THR A 97 15.85 5.00 -15.94
N SER A 98 16.36 6.23 -16.09
CA SER A 98 16.12 7.06 -17.28
C SER A 98 16.63 6.37 -18.55
N GLY A 99 15.82 6.38 -19.60
CA GLY A 99 16.16 5.79 -20.90
C GLY A 99 16.07 4.26 -20.99
N LYS A 100 15.72 3.55 -19.89
CA LYS A 100 15.58 2.09 -19.86
C LYS A 100 14.14 1.67 -20.20
N SER A 101 14.01 0.48 -20.77
CA SER A 101 12.71 -0.16 -20.95
C SER A 101 12.05 -0.49 -19.59
N LEU A 102 10.72 -0.58 -19.57
CA LEU A 102 9.99 -0.96 -18.34
C LEU A 102 10.49 -2.27 -17.75
N HIS A 103 10.81 -3.26 -18.58
CA HIS A 103 11.33 -4.55 -18.12
C HIS A 103 12.69 -4.39 -17.41
N GLU A 104 13.61 -3.64 -18.01
CA GLU A 104 14.92 -3.35 -17.40
C GLU A 104 14.79 -2.61 -16.07
N ILE A 105 13.88 -1.63 -16.00
CA ILE A 105 13.60 -0.91 -14.75
C ILE A 105 13.09 -1.86 -13.68
N LEU A 106 12.13 -2.73 -14.01
CA LEU A 106 11.54 -3.67 -13.06
C LEU A 106 12.52 -4.78 -12.66
N SER A 107 13.50 -5.12 -13.49
CA SER A 107 14.51 -6.14 -13.14
C SER A 107 15.48 -5.67 -12.06
N VAL A 108 15.70 -4.35 -11.91
CA VAL A 108 16.68 -3.80 -10.95
C VAL A 108 16.04 -3.02 -9.81
N SER A 109 14.93 -2.32 -10.04
CA SER A 109 14.29 -1.46 -9.05
C SER A 109 13.44 -2.22 -8.03
N ASN A 110 13.12 -1.58 -6.92
CA ASN A 110 12.19 -2.11 -5.93
C ASN A 110 10.79 -2.35 -6.49
N TYR A 111 10.42 -1.67 -7.57
CA TYR A 111 9.09 -1.77 -8.18
C TYR A 111 8.83 -3.12 -8.85
N GLY A 112 9.87 -3.85 -9.24
CA GLY A 112 9.74 -5.21 -9.78
C GLY A 112 9.65 -6.30 -8.72
N ARG A 113 9.87 -6.03 -7.44
CA ARG A 113 9.82 -7.04 -6.37
C ARG A 113 8.44 -7.68 -6.26
N CYS A 114 8.43 -8.97 -5.93
CA CYS A 114 7.21 -9.66 -5.54
C CYS A 114 6.67 -9.08 -4.24
N VAL A 115 5.40 -8.70 -4.21
CA VAL A 115 4.78 -8.07 -3.03
C VAL A 115 4.69 -9.01 -1.82
N TYR A 116 4.68 -10.30 -2.05
CA TYR A 116 4.62 -11.34 -1.02
C TYR A 116 6.00 -11.69 -0.44
N LYS A 117 7.08 -11.38 -1.18
CA LYS A 117 8.46 -11.56 -0.76
C LYS A 117 9.18 -10.26 -0.40
N SER A 118 8.45 -9.16 -0.37
CA SER A 118 8.97 -7.90 0.16
C SER A 118 9.23 -8.01 1.66
N ASP A 119 10.26 -7.32 2.15
CA ASP A 119 10.61 -7.20 3.56
C ASP A 119 9.65 -6.26 4.31
N ASN A 120 8.34 -6.45 4.08
CA ASN A 120 7.29 -5.62 4.64
C ASN A 120 7.08 -5.94 6.13
N ASN A 121 7.21 -4.94 6.98
CA ASN A 121 6.99 -5.05 8.43
C ASN A 121 5.93 -4.06 8.95
N VAL A 122 5.24 -3.36 8.06
CA VAL A 122 4.17 -2.43 8.40
C VAL A 122 2.81 -3.06 8.19
N MET A 123 1.83 -2.61 8.94
CA MET A 123 0.45 -3.09 8.83
C MET A 123 -0.12 -2.82 7.44
N ASP A 124 -0.83 -3.79 6.87
CA ASP A 124 -1.56 -3.64 5.62
C ASP A 124 -3.07 -3.42 5.82
N ASN A 125 -3.52 -3.55 7.05
CA ASN A 125 -4.84 -3.12 7.48
C ASN A 125 -4.77 -2.54 8.90
N GLN A 126 -5.55 -1.49 9.16
CA GLN A 126 -5.61 -0.84 10.47
C GLN A 126 -6.95 -0.12 10.62
N THR A 127 -7.50 -0.16 11.81
CA THR A 127 -8.65 0.64 12.22
C THR A 127 -8.26 1.51 13.40
N VAL A 128 -8.64 2.78 13.35
CA VAL A 128 -8.45 3.74 14.44
C VAL A 128 -9.83 4.26 14.84
N ASN A 129 -10.15 4.17 16.13
CA ASN A 129 -11.34 4.75 16.72
C ASN A 129 -10.94 5.93 17.59
N LEU A 130 -11.69 7.00 17.50
CA LEU A 130 -11.49 8.25 18.22
C LEU A 130 -12.75 8.61 18.98
N GLU A 131 -12.59 9.03 20.23
CA GLU A 131 -13.64 9.64 21.05
C GLU A 131 -13.25 11.09 21.33
N PHE A 132 -14.09 12.04 20.97
CA PHE A 132 -13.87 13.46 21.17
C PHE A 132 -14.50 13.96 22.49
N GLU A 133 -14.01 15.08 23.03
CA GLU A 133 -14.49 15.67 24.29
C GLU A 133 -15.99 15.98 24.31
N ASN A 134 -16.57 16.29 23.14
CA ASN A 134 -18.00 16.56 23.00
C ASN A 134 -18.88 15.31 22.86
N GLY A 135 -18.30 14.10 23.02
CA GLY A 135 -19.00 12.83 22.89
C GLY A 135 -19.19 12.33 21.45
N LEU A 136 -18.66 13.01 20.45
CA LEU A 136 -18.63 12.50 19.07
C LEU A 136 -17.60 11.35 18.95
N TYR A 137 -17.88 10.43 18.02
CA TYR A 137 -17.00 9.33 17.69
C TYR A 137 -16.56 9.42 16.25
N GLY A 138 -15.28 9.21 16.00
CA GLY A 138 -14.69 9.09 14.68
C GLY A 138 -14.06 7.70 14.48
N GLN A 139 -14.21 7.13 13.30
CA GLN A 139 -13.53 5.90 12.92
C GLN A 139 -12.81 6.08 11.60
N ARG A 140 -11.56 5.63 11.54
CA ARG A 140 -10.78 5.56 10.31
C ARG A 140 -10.29 4.13 10.09
N SER A 141 -10.73 3.53 9.02
CA SER A 141 -10.22 2.23 8.56
C SER A 141 -9.24 2.44 7.41
N LEU A 142 -8.11 1.79 7.51
CA LEU A 142 -7.05 1.75 6.52
C LEU A 142 -6.92 0.32 6.03
N GLN A 143 -7.20 0.13 4.75
CA GLN A 143 -6.86 -1.10 4.07
C GLN A 143 -5.84 -0.77 2.99
N ARG A 144 -4.73 -1.46 3.00
CA ARG A 144 -3.81 -1.46 1.87
C ARG A 144 -4.44 -2.25 0.74
N CYS A 145 -5.49 -1.68 0.17
CA CYS A 145 -6.07 -2.27 -1.01
C CYS A 145 -5.07 -2.21 -2.15
N SER A 146 -4.91 -3.36 -2.75
CA SER A 146 -4.48 -3.51 -4.10
C SER A 146 -5.25 -2.59 -5.02
N TYR A 147 -4.57 -1.86 -5.85
CA TYR A 147 -5.14 -1.30 -7.05
C TYR A 147 -5.42 -2.47 -8.04
N PRO A 148 -6.55 -2.58 -8.74
CA PRO A 148 -7.65 -1.65 -8.77
C PRO A 148 -8.96 -2.29 -8.34
N ALA A 149 -9.50 -1.90 -7.26
CA ALA A 149 -10.95 -1.95 -7.05
C ALA A 149 -11.28 -0.96 -5.94
N ALA A 150 -11.32 0.30 -6.26
CA ALA A 150 -12.16 1.20 -5.51
C ALA A 150 -13.63 0.81 -5.76
N ARG A 151 -14.07 -0.30 -5.20
CA ARG A 151 -15.45 -0.40 -4.79
C ARG A 151 -15.55 0.38 -3.51
N ILE A 152 -16.00 1.59 -3.65
CA ILE A 152 -16.72 2.26 -2.57
C ILE A 152 -17.92 1.35 -2.32
N SER A 153 -17.81 0.42 -1.39
CA SER A 153 -18.99 -0.18 -0.82
C SER A 153 -19.66 0.95 -0.03
N LYS A 154 -20.74 1.53 -0.60
CA LYS A 154 -21.71 2.23 0.20
C LYS A 154 -22.08 1.25 1.32
N CYS A 155 -21.81 1.62 2.55
CA CYS A 155 -22.50 1.04 3.68
C CYS A 155 -23.93 1.57 3.59
N ASP A 156 -24.78 0.86 2.89
CA ASP A 156 -26.21 1.03 3.03
C ASP A 156 -26.52 0.45 4.42
N GLY A 157 -26.58 1.31 5.40
CA GLY A 157 -27.16 1.01 6.70
C GLY A 157 -28.70 0.99 6.58
N PRO A 158 -29.38 0.31 7.52
CA PRO A 158 -30.82 0.19 7.52
C PRO A 158 -31.53 1.52 7.69
#